data_7d5dbd386b33c6e2686dbb523d39ec8e
#
_entry.id   7d5dbd386b33c6e2686dbb523d39ec8e
#
_cell.length_a   1.000
_cell.length_b   1.000
_cell.length_c   1.000
_cell.angle_alpha   90.00
_cell.angle_beta   90.00
_cell.angle_gamma   90.00
#
_symmetry.space_group_name_H-M   'P 1'
#
loop_
_entity.id
_entity.type
_entity.pdbx_description
1 polymer ?
#
loop_
_entity_poly.entity_id
_entity_poly.type
_entity_poly.pdbx_seq_one_letter_code
_entity_poly.pdbx_strand_id
1 'polypeptide(L)'
;MYLRDSLYASEGFFKECRKKKWKYILRYKEGSIPSINQEYEVLKKQEKNRQEKPEGVYDYVTGIDYRGESINVIEYESKEEKKKFLYVTNLSITGRNGKETVERGRWRWKIENEGFNTQRKQGYYLEHRFSHDYQGMKNHYYMIQIGHMIAQIIEAWETLWKKVKQSRTQKHRLLLNAWKNSRIKENSSEMEKKIQVRFAYS
;
A
#
# COMPACT_ATOMS: atom_id res chain seq x y z
N MET A 1 0.68 13.12 7.22
CA MET A 1 1.39 11.92 7.70
C MET A 1 2.20 11.36 6.56
N TYR A 2 3.46 11.00 6.81
CA TYR A 2 4.38 10.44 5.81
C TYR A 2 4.55 8.95 6.05
N LEU A 3 4.36 8.14 5.00
CA LEU A 3 4.64 6.71 4.98
C LEU A 3 5.87 6.48 4.09
N ARG A 4 6.97 6.00 4.65
CA ARG A 4 8.24 5.86 3.92
C ARG A 4 8.93 4.53 4.22
N ASP A 5 9.94 4.21 3.43
CA ASP A 5 10.78 3.03 3.60
C ASP A 5 11.92 3.29 4.60
N SER A 6 12.57 2.23 5.03
CA SER A 6 13.72 2.25 5.96
C SER A 6 14.88 3.13 5.50
N LEU A 7 15.03 3.36 4.20
CA LEU A 7 16.04 4.26 3.63
C LEU A 7 15.92 5.71 4.13
N TYR A 8 14.72 6.12 4.57
CA TYR A 8 14.47 7.45 5.12
C TYR A 8 14.72 7.53 6.64
N ALA A 9 14.99 6.41 7.31
CA ALA A 9 15.29 6.39 8.73
C ALA A 9 16.68 7.00 8.97
N SER A 10 16.73 8.32 9.13
CA SER A 10 17.94 9.09 9.35
C SER A 10 17.69 10.24 10.32
N GLU A 11 18.75 10.66 11.02
CA GLU A 11 18.69 11.79 11.95
C GLU A 11 18.14 13.06 11.27
N GLY A 12 18.61 13.36 10.05
CA GLY A 12 18.15 14.54 9.30
C GLY A 12 16.66 14.52 9.01
N PHE A 13 16.10 13.34 8.65
CA PHE A 13 14.66 13.18 8.44
C PHE A 13 13.87 13.40 9.73
N PHE A 14 14.30 12.83 10.85
CA PHE A 14 13.61 12.99 12.13
C PHE A 14 13.61 14.44 12.60
N LYS A 15 14.76 15.12 12.50
CA LYS A 15 14.87 16.56 12.80
C LYS A 15 13.96 17.42 11.94
N GLU A 16 13.89 17.15 10.65
CA GLU A 16 13.01 17.90 9.75
C GLU A 16 11.54 17.64 10.05
N CYS A 17 11.16 16.40 10.35
CA CYS A 17 9.81 16.05 10.78
C CYS A 17 9.41 16.78 12.07
N ARG A 18 10.32 16.87 13.06
CA ARG A 18 10.09 17.64 14.28
C ARG A 18 9.90 19.12 14.00
N LYS A 19 10.81 19.72 13.23
CA LYS A 19 10.78 21.14 12.85
C LYS A 19 9.47 21.54 12.18
N LYS A 20 8.99 20.67 11.28
CA LYS A 20 7.75 20.91 10.51
C LYS A 20 6.50 20.32 11.18
N LYS A 21 6.63 19.73 12.35
CA LYS A 21 5.54 19.03 13.07
C LYS A 21 4.88 17.93 12.21
N TRP A 22 5.65 17.30 11.35
CA TRP A 22 5.16 16.22 10.49
C TRP A 22 5.07 14.92 11.25
N LYS A 23 3.96 14.21 11.04
CA LYS A 23 3.79 12.84 11.54
C LYS A 23 4.27 11.84 10.50
N TYR A 24 4.96 10.79 10.95
CA TYR A 24 5.50 9.76 10.07
C TYR A 24 5.31 8.35 10.63
N ILE A 25 5.28 7.37 9.75
CA ILE A 25 5.46 5.95 10.03
C ILE A 25 6.44 5.44 8.98
N LEU A 26 7.59 4.94 9.45
CA LEU A 26 8.63 4.38 8.58
C LEU A 26 8.68 2.87 8.74
N ARG A 27 8.74 2.16 7.64
CA ARG A 27 9.14 0.76 7.67
C ARG A 27 10.58 0.70 8.18
N TYR A 28 10.82 -0.06 9.22
CA TYR A 28 12.13 -0.20 9.82
C TYR A 28 12.69 -1.59 9.52
N LYS A 29 13.96 -1.70 9.19
CA LYS A 29 14.68 -2.96 9.07
C LYS A 29 15.70 -3.03 10.20
N GLU A 30 15.81 -4.19 10.81
CA GLU A 30 16.87 -4.45 11.79
C GLU A 30 18.22 -4.04 11.20
N GLY A 31 19.01 -3.29 11.96
CA GLY A 31 20.32 -2.78 11.54
C GLY A 31 20.32 -1.45 10.78
N SER A 32 19.14 -0.88 10.39
CA SER A 32 19.12 0.45 9.76
C SER A 32 19.68 1.54 10.69
N ILE A 33 19.35 1.48 11.98
CA ILE A 33 19.92 2.32 13.03
C ILE A 33 20.17 1.42 14.26
N PRO A 34 21.38 0.90 14.43
CA PRO A 34 21.70 -0.07 15.49
C PRO A 34 21.34 0.39 16.90
N SER A 35 21.51 1.67 17.22
CA SER A 35 21.19 2.22 18.54
C SER A 35 19.70 2.12 18.89
N ILE A 36 18.81 2.43 17.93
CA ILE A 36 17.36 2.30 18.13
C ILE A 36 17.01 0.83 18.37
N ASN A 37 17.63 -0.07 17.61
CA ASN A 37 17.33 -1.49 17.74
C ASN A 37 17.79 -2.05 19.08
N GLN A 38 18.97 -1.68 19.54
CA GLN A 38 19.49 -2.10 20.84
C GLN A 38 18.59 -1.62 21.99
N GLU A 39 18.22 -0.35 21.97
CA GLU A 39 17.35 0.22 23.00
C GLU A 39 15.95 -0.37 22.96
N TYR A 40 15.40 -0.59 21.77
CA TYR A 40 14.12 -1.28 21.58
C TYR A 40 14.12 -2.68 22.20
N GLU A 41 15.14 -3.50 21.94
CA GLU A 41 15.24 -4.87 22.46
C GLU A 41 15.39 -4.91 24.00
N VAL A 42 16.06 -3.92 24.57
CA VAL A 42 16.18 -3.79 26.03
C VAL A 42 14.85 -3.39 26.67
N LEU A 43 14.23 -2.33 26.15
CA LEU A 43 12.97 -1.79 26.70
C LEU A 43 11.80 -2.72 26.46
N LYS A 44 11.74 -3.42 25.33
CA LYS A 44 10.71 -4.42 25.03
C LYS A 44 10.62 -5.51 26.13
N LYS A 45 11.75 -5.91 26.70
CA LYS A 45 11.81 -6.89 27.80
C LYS A 45 11.31 -6.31 29.13
N GLN A 46 11.45 -5.03 29.32
CA GLN A 46 11.07 -4.33 30.55
C GLN A 46 9.61 -3.89 30.53
N GLU A 47 9.17 -3.25 29.48
CA GLU A 47 7.85 -2.60 29.39
C GLU A 47 6.68 -3.56 29.17
N LYS A 48 6.94 -4.76 28.60
CA LYS A 48 5.95 -5.81 28.34
C LYS A 48 4.65 -5.30 27.64
N ASN A 49 4.78 -4.28 26.79
CA ASN A 49 3.69 -3.71 26.00
C ASN A 49 3.33 -4.65 24.83
N ARG A 50 2.85 -5.84 25.17
CA ARG A 50 2.52 -6.89 24.22
C ARG A 50 1.01 -7.06 24.13
N GLN A 51 0.50 -7.12 22.90
CA GLN A 51 -0.89 -7.40 22.60
C GLN A 51 -1.02 -8.52 21.60
N GLU A 52 -1.74 -9.54 22.01
CA GLU A 52 -2.08 -10.64 21.13
C GLU A 52 -3.49 -10.45 20.56
N LYS A 53 -3.60 -10.50 19.21
CA LYS A 53 -4.86 -10.44 18.48
C LYS A 53 -4.98 -11.64 17.53
N PRO A 54 -6.17 -11.93 16.99
CA PRO A 54 -6.35 -13.07 16.08
C PRO A 54 -5.38 -13.06 14.89
N GLU A 55 -5.10 -11.88 14.32
CA GLU A 55 -4.24 -11.68 13.16
C GLU A 55 -2.74 -11.72 13.46
N GLY A 56 -2.33 -11.51 14.71
CA GLY A 56 -0.92 -11.50 15.08
C GLY A 56 -0.63 -10.88 16.44
N VAL A 57 0.66 -10.69 16.70
CA VAL A 57 1.18 -10.13 17.94
C VAL A 57 1.77 -8.75 17.68
N TYR A 58 1.47 -7.81 18.56
CA TYR A 58 1.94 -6.43 18.53
C TYR A 58 2.76 -6.17 19.78
N ASP A 59 4.03 -5.82 19.62
CA ASP A 59 4.92 -5.36 20.67
C ASP A 59 5.32 -3.92 20.37
N TYR A 60 5.31 -3.02 21.37
CA TYR A 60 5.71 -1.64 21.16
C TYR A 60 6.47 -1.05 22.33
N VAL A 61 7.34 -0.12 22.01
CA VAL A 61 8.12 0.69 22.97
C VAL A 61 7.96 2.15 22.59
N THR A 62 7.78 2.99 23.60
CA THR A 62 7.60 4.42 23.41
C THR A 62 8.71 5.20 24.08
N GLY A 63 9.07 6.35 23.47
CA GLY A 63 10.03 7.29 24.09
C GLY A 63 11.49 6.89 23.98
N ILE A 64 11.86 6.07 22.99
CA ILE A 64 13.29 5.82 22.68
C ILE A 64 13.94 7.15 22.30
N ASP A 65 15.01 7.51 23.00
CA ASP A 65 15.78 8.70 22.68
C ASP A 65 16.81 8.39 21.57
N TYR A 66 16.64 9.02 20.44
CA TYR A 66 17.60 8.98 19.37
C TYR A 66 18.12 10.39 19.06
N ARG A 67 19.28 10.74 19.62
CA ARG A 67 19.94 12.05 19.42
C ARG A 67 19.02 13.25 19.72
N GLY A 68 18.27 13.18 20.81
CA GLY A 68 17.31 14.20 21.24
C GLY A 68 15.97 14.17 20.50
N GLU A 69 15.71 13.13 19.69
CA GLU A 69 14.43 12.85 19.08
C GLU A 69 13.72 11.70 19.79
N SER A 70 12.53 11.94 20.32
CA SER A 70 11.72 10.88 20.92
C SER A 70 11.03 10.06 19.84
N ILE A 71 11.35 8.79 19.77
CA ILE A 71 10.90 7.85 18.75
C ILE A 71 10.15 6.69 19.39
N ASN A 72 9.09 6.24 18.73
CA ASN A 72 8.33 5.07 19.14
C ASN A 72 8.54 3.96 18.11
N VAL A 73 8.67 2.72 18.59
CA VAL A 73 8.83 1.53 17.76
C VAL A 73 7.68 0.60 17.99
N ILE A 74 7.11 0.07 16.93
CA ILE A 74 6.12 -1.00 16.97
C ILE A 74 6.53 -2.16 16.09
N GLU A 75 6.51 -3.36 16.65
CA GLU A 75 6.71 -4.62 15.96
C GLU A 75 5.36 -5.32 15.79
N TYR A 76 5.13 -5.87 14.63
CA TYR A 76 3.99 -6.71 14.34
C TYR A 76 4.48 -8.04 13.79
N GLU A 77 4.12 -9.13 14.45
CA GLU A 77 4.35 -10.49 13.98
C GLU A 77 3.04 -11.07 13.46
N SER A 78 2.97 -11.26 12.14
CA SER A 78 1.80 -11.81 11.47
C SER A 78 1.73 -13.33 11.65
N LYS A 79 0.59 -13.82 12.13
CA LYS A 79 0.31 -15.27 12.22
C LYS A 79 0.15 -15.91 10.83
N GLU A 80 -0.42 -15.17 9.88
CA GLU A 80 -0.66 -15.65 8.52
C GLU A 80 0.64 -15.68 7.70
N GLU A 81 1.36 -14.55 7.65
CA GLU A 81 2.57 -14.43 6.82
C GLU A 81 3.81 -15.03 7.49
N LYS A 82 3.77 -15.33 8.80
CA LYS A 82 4.90 -15.76 9.63
C LYS A 82 6.11 -14.84 9.48
N LYS A 83 5.84 -13.53 9.41
CA LYS A 83 6.84 -12.47 9.21
C LYS A 83 6.70 -11.39 10.25
N LYS A 84 7.83 -10.79 10.59
CA LYS A 84 7.92 -9.63 11.49
C LYS A 84 8.03 -8.34 10.69
N PHE A 85 7.33 -7.34 11.18
CA PHE A 85 7.27 -6.01 10.58
C PHE A 85 7.54 -4.98 11.65
N LEU A 86 8.65 -4.25 11.55
CA LEU A 86 8.99 -3.16 12.46
C LEU A 86 8.67 -1.82 11.80
N TYR A 87 8.15 -0.91 12.62
CA TYR A 87 7.88 0.47 12.23
C TYR A 87 8.38 1.43 13.28
N VAL A 88 8.96 2.53 12.80
CA VAL A 88 9.41 3.67 13.61
C VAL A 88 8.49 4.85 13.35
N THR A 89 8.06 5.52 14.42
CA THR A 89 7.09 6.61 14.30
C THR A 89 7.25 7.65 15.43
N ASN A 90 6.80 8.88 15.17
CA ASN A 90 6.60 9.89 16.21
C ASN A 90 5.13 10.01 16.66
N LEU A 91 4.29 9.08 16.24
CA LEU A 91 2.93 8.97 16.78
C LEU A 91 2.96 8.30 18.15
N SER A 92 2.15 8.79 19.07
CA SER A 92 1.96 8.09 20.34
C SER A 92 1.31 6.74 20.09
N ILE A 93 1.97 5.67 20.53
CA ILE A 93 1.47 4.30 20.41
C ILE A 93 0.85 3.88 21.73
N THR A 94 -0.30 3.29 21.63
CA THR A 94 -1.06 2.73 22.75
C THR A 94 -1.62 1.38 22.35
N GLY A 95 -2.07 0.59 23.30
CA GLY A 95 -2.74 -0.66 22.99
C GLY A 95 -3.99 -0.51 22.10
N ARG A 96 -4.64 0.63 22.10
CA ARG A 96 -5.82 0.86 21.27
C ARG A 96 -5.49 1.12 19.80
N ASN A 97 -4.39 1.86 19.51
CA ASN A 97 -4.05 2.31 18.17
C ASN A 97 -2.90 1.53 17.50
N GLY A 98 -2.29 0.57 18.19
CA GLY A 98 -1.16 -0.20 17.64
C GLY A 98 -1.49 -0.91 16.32
N LYS A 99 -2.65 -1.58 16.26
CA LYS A 99 -3.15 -2.22 15.03
C LYS A 99 -3.27 -1.22 13.88
N GLU A 100 -3.95 -0.12 14.11
CA GLU A 100 -4.15 0.92 13.09
C GLU A 100 -2.82 1.51 12.60
N THR A 101 -1.86 1.72 13.52
CA THR A 101 -0.53 2.21 13.19
C THR A 101 0.21 1.26 12.23
N VAL A 102 0.15 -0.04 12.50
CA VAL A 102 0.74 -1.07 11.63
C VAL A 102 0.02 -1.12 10.27
N GLU A 103 -1.30 -1.11 10.26
CA GLU A 103 -2.09 -1.11 9.01
C GLU A 103 -1.73 0.08 8.13
N ARG A 104 -1.64 1.28 8.70
CA ARG A 104 -1.19 2.48 7.99
C ARG A 104 0.24 2.33 7.46
N GLY A 105 1.15 1.76 8.25
CA GLY A 105 2.52 1.46 7.80
C GLY A 105 2.56 0.50 6.60
N ARG A 106 1.62 -0.44 6.53
CA ARG A 106 1.50 -1.39 5.42
C ARG A 106 0.92 -0.77 4.14
N TRP A 107 0.22 0.36 4.21
CA TRP A 107 -0.35 1.01 3.02
C TRP A 107 0.69 1.38 1.96
N ARG A 108 1.90 1.75 2.37
CA ARG A 108 2.98 2.00 1.42
C ARG A 108 3.27 0.77 0.54
N TRP A 109 3.30 -0.41 1.16
CA TRP A 109 3.55 -1.66 0.45
C TRP A 109 2.43 -2.01 -0.54
N LYS A 110 1.19 -1.60 -0.27
CA LYS A 110 0.08 -1.77 -1.21
C LYS A 110 0.30 -1.00 -2.50
N ILE A 111 0.82 0.23 -2.45
CA ILE A 111 1.14 1.02 -3.64
C ILE A 111 2.11 0.25 -4.55
N GLU A 112 3.10 -0.40 -3.98
CA GLU A 112 4.10 -1.16 -4.71
C GLU A 112 3.52 -2.46 -5.28
N ASN A 113 2.78 -3.23 -4.49
CA ASN A 113 2.28 -4.54 -4.91
C ASN A 113 0.95 -4.50 -5.65
N GLU A 114 0.00 -3.68 -5.23
CA GLU A 114 -1.31 -3.55 -5.87
C GLU A 114 -1.28 -2.57 -7.04
N GLY A 115 -0.34 -1.61 -7.02
CA GLY A 115 -0.10 -0.68 -8.11
C GLY A 115 0.96 -1.17 -9.09
N PHE A 116 2.22 -0.81 -8.83
CA PHE A 116 3.32 -1.03 -9.79
C PHE A 116 3.57 -2.49 -10.14
N ASN A 117 3.55 -3.39 -9.17
CA ASN A 117 3.78 -4.81 -9.44
C ASN A 117 2.66 -5.43 -10.29
N THR A 118 1.42 -4.97 -10.09
CA THR A 118 0.29 -5.36 -10.94
C THR A 118 0.51 -4.89 -12.38
N GLN A 119 0.92 -3.64 -12.57
CA GLN A 119 1.19 -3.07 -13.90
C GLN A 119 2.37 -3.74 -14.59
N ARG A 120 3.36 -4.20 -13.83
CA ARG A 120 4.52 -4.92 -14.39
C ARG A 120 4.21 -6.37 -14.77
N LYS A 121 3.51 -7.13 -13.91
CA LYS A 121 3.44 -8.59 -14.00
C LYS A 121 2.04 -9.15 -14.31
N GLN A 122 0.98 -8.35 -14.22
CA GLN A 122 -0.39 -8.85 -14.36
C GLN A 122 -1.09 -8.38 -15.65
N GLY A 123 -0.37 -8.43 -16.78
CA GLY A 123 -0.97 -8.25 -18.10
C GLY A 123 -0.83 -6.85 -18.71
N TYR A 124 -0.28 -5.87 -17.98
CA TYR A 124 -0.05 -4.53 -18.52
C TYR A 124 1.34 -4.35 -19.13
N TYR A 125 2.30 -5.21 -18.78
CA TYR A 125 3.66 -5.24 -19.32
C TYR A 125 4.40 -3.90 -19.25
N LEU A 126 4.24 -3.14 -18.18
CA LEU A 126 4.84 -1.82 -17.98
C LEU A 126 6.37 -1.81 -18.12
N GLU A 127 7.04 -2.94 -17.87
CA GLU A 127 8.50 -3.06 -17.98
C GLU A 127 9.00 -3.23 -19.42
N HIS A 128 8.12 -3.50 -20.39
CA HIS A 128 8.49 -3.63 -21.78
C HIS A 128 8.51 -2.28 -22.48
N ARG A 129 9.59 -2.01 -23.18
CA ARG A 129 9.73 -0.79 -23.98
C ARG A 129 8.78 -0.84 -25.17
N PHE A 130 7.80 0.05 -25.20
CA PHE A 130 6.80 0.13 -26.27
C PHE A 130 7.32 0.90 -27.49
N SER A 131 8.12 1.96 -27.28
CA SER A 131 8.62 2.84 -28.34
C SER A 131 10.02 3.34 -28.02
N HIS A 132 10.77 3.74 -29.04
CA HIS A 132 12.03 4.47 -28.92
C HIS A 132 11.81 5.98 -28.73
N ASP A 133 10.63 6.48 -29.12
CA ASP A 133 10.24 7.87 -28.93
C ASP A 133 9.69 8.11 -27.52
N TYR A 134 10.13 9.22 -26.92
CA TYR A 134 9.71 9.61 -25.55
C TYR A 134 8.20 9.85 -25.47
N GLN A 135 7.61 10.54 -26.47
CA GLN A 135 6.18 10.83 -26.47
C GLN A 135 5.34 9.56 -26.62
N GLY A 136 5.79 8.63 -27.47
CA GLY A 136 5.18 7.31 -27.60
C GLY A 136 5.21 6.50 -26.30
N MET A 137 6.37 6.51 -25.61
CA MET A 137 6.50 5.88 -24.28
C MET A 137 5.56 6.50 -23.23
N LYS A 138 5.49 7.83 -23.19
CA LYS A 138 4.63 8.58 -22.28
C LYS A 138 3.15 8.30 -22.53
N ASN A 139 2.72 8.28 -23.76
CA ASN A 139 1.34 7.96 -24.15
C ASN A 139 0.98 6.53 -23.75
N HIS A 140 1.88 5.57 -24.03
CA HIS A 140 1.69 4.18 -23.62
C HIS A 140 1.55 4.04 -22.10
N TYR A 141 2.39 4.72 -21.33
CA TYR A 141 2.28 4.75 -19.86
C TYR A 141 0.91 5.27 -19.41
N TYR A 142 0.42 6.37 -19.97
CA TYR A 142 -0.91 6.88 -19.63
C TYR A 142 -2.03 5.92 -19.98
N MET A 143 -1.94 5.24 -21.12
CA MET A 143 -2.90 4.21 -21.51
C MET A 143 -2.92 3.04 -20.51
N ILE A 144 -1.76 2.62 -20.03
CA ILE A 144 -1.65 1.61 -18.96
C ILE A 144 -2.35 2.11 -17.67
N GLN A 145 -2.11 3.36 -17.26
CA GLN A 145 -2.74 3.93 -16.07
C GLN A 145 -4.27 3.96 -16.19
N ILE A 146 -4.78 4.42 -17.32
CA ILE A 146 -6.23 4.46 -17.60
C ILE A 146 -6.81 3.04 -17.59
N GLY A 147 -6.18 2.10 -18.28
CA GLY A 147 -6.62 0.71 -18.31
C GLY A 147 -6.61 0.06 -16.91
N HIS A 148 -5.60 0.36 -16.10
CA HIS A 148 -5.53 -0.12 -14.71
C HIS A 148 -6.65 0.47 -13.85
N MET A 149 -6.93 1.77 -13.95
CA MET A 149 -8.04 2.41 -13.22
C MET A 149 -9.40 1.82 -13.63
N ILE A 150 -9.64 1.62 -14.92
CA ILE A 150 -10.87 0.98 -15.40
C ILE A 150 -11.01 -0.44 -14.84
N ALA A 151 -9.92 -1.22 -14.85
CA ALA A 151 -9.93 -2.58 -14.30
C ALA A 151 -10.23 -2.58 -12.79
N GLN A 152 -9.68 -1.62 -12.03
CA GLN A 152 -9.97 -1.48 -10.60
C GLN A 152 -11.44 -1.11 -10.34
N ILE A 153 -12.02 -0.22 -11.15
CA ILE A 153 -13.45 0.14 -11.05
C ILE A 153 -14.31 -1.10 -11.32
N ILE A 154 -14.00 -1.86 -12.36
CA ILE A 154 -14.74 -3.09 -12.70
C ILE A 154 -14.58 -4.13 -11.59
N GLU A 155 -13.39 -4.31 -11.03
CA GLU A 155 -13.14 -5.24 -9.92
C GLU A 155 -13.86 -4.84 -8.63
N ALA A 156 -13.96 -3.53 -8.35
CA ALA A 156 -14.75 -3.01 -7.23
C ALA A 156 -16.26 -3.21 -7.41
N TRP A 157 -16.71 -3.41 -8.61
CA TRP A 157 -18.13 -3.67 -8.91
C TRP A 157 -18.46 -5.15 -8.58
N GLU A 158 -18.73 -5.39 -7.31
CA GLU A 158 -18.89 -6.73 -6.69
C GLU A 158 -19.86 -7.67 -7.42
N THR A 159 -20.91 -7.15 -8.06
CA THR A 159 -21.98 -7.92 -8.68
C THR A 159 -21.53 -8.73 -9.90
N LEU A 160 -20.55 -8.23 -10.66
CA LEU A 160 -20.06 -8.90 -11.86
C LEU A 160 -19.01 -9.97 -11.59
N TRP A 161 -18.20 -9.81 -10.53
CA TRP A 161 -17.00 -10.62 -10.32
C TRP A 161 -17.11 -11.69 -9.23
N LYS A 162 -18.07 -11.60 -8.31
CA LYS A 162 -18.30 -12.65 -7.29
C LYS A 162 -18.56 -14.05 -7.89
N LYS A 163 -19.06 -14.10 -9.13
CA LYS A 163 -19.34 -15.37 -9.83
C LYS A 163 -18.14 -15.93 -10.61
N VAL A 164 -17.08 -15.15 -10.81
CA VAL A 164 -15.98 -15.54 -11.70
C VAL A 164 -14.73 -15.82 -10.87
N LYS A 165 -14.49 -17.09 -10.52
CA LYS A 165 -13.28 -17.57 -9.83
C LYS A 165 -12.10 -17.69 -10.81
N GLN A 166 -11.63 -16.56 -11.36
CA GLN A 166 -10.51 -16.54 -12.31
C GLN A 166 -9.45 -15.54 -11.88
N SER A 167 -8.19 -15.77 -12.33
CA SER A 167 -7.10 -14.83 -12.08
C SER A 167 -7.37 -13.49 -12.80
N ARG A 168 -6.73 -12.42 -12.32
CA ARG A 168 -6.85 -11.08 -12.91
C ARG A 168 -6.49 -11.09 -14.41
N THR A 169 -5.43 -11.79 -14.79
CA THR A 169 -4.99 -11.93 -16.20
C THR A 169 -6.05 -12.64 -17.06
N GLN A 170 -6.70 -13.67 -16.54
CA GLN A 170 -7.81 -14.36 -17.26
C GLN A 170 -9.01 -13.45 -17.43
N LYS A 171 -9.39 -12.68 -16.39
CA LYS A 171 -10.47 -11.70 -16.44
C LYS A 171 -10.20 -10.62 -17.50
N HIS A 172 -8.98 -10.07 -17.54
CA HIS A 172 -8.58 -9.10 -18.58
C HIS A 172 -8.67 -9.69 -19.98
N ARG A 173 -8.26 -10.94 -20.17
CA ARG A 173 -8.35 -11.63 -21.46
C ARG A 173 -9.81 -11.83 -21.90
N LEU A 174 -10.71 -12.18 -20.97
CA LEU A 174 -12.14 -12.31 -21.25
C LEU A 174 -12.76 -10.97 -21.65
N LEU A 175 -12.44 -9.88 -20.92
CA LEU A 175 -12.92 -8.54 -21.26
C LEU A 175 -12.42 -8.10 -22.63
N LEU A 176 -11.15 -8.32 -22.94
CA LEU A 176 -10.58 -8.00 -24.24
C LEU A 176 -11.24 -8.77 -25.38
N ASN A 177 -11.51 -10.07 -25.18
CA ASN A 177 -12.20 -10.90 -26.16
C ASN A 177 -13.66 -10.46 -26.34
N ALA A 178 -14.36 -10.16 -25.24
CA ALA A 178 -15.70 -9.63 -25.30
C ALA A 178 -15.75 -8.31 -26.08
N TRP A 179 -14.81 -7.41 -25.83
CA TRP A 179 -14.72 -6.14 -26.56
C TRP A 179 -14.41 -6.32 -28.05
N LYS A 180 -13.43 -7.17 -28.40
CA LYS A 180 -13.09 -7.45 -29.79
C LYS A 180 -14.26 -8.08 -30.59
N ASN A 181 -15.09 -8.86 -29.91
CA ASN A 181 -16.20 -9.59 -30.51
C ASN A 181 -17.55 -8.86 -30.37
N SER A 182 -17.62 -7.80 -29.56
CA SER A 182 -18.85 -6.98 -29.47
C SER A 182 -18.92 -6.05 -30.66
N ARG A 183 -19.94 -6.29 -31.54
CA ARG A 183 -20.31 -5.30 -32.54
C ARG A 183 -20.98 -4.13 -31.80
N ILE A 184 -20.43 -2.93 -31.92
CA ILE A 184 -21.09 -1.71 -31.48
C ILE A 184 -22.35 -1.58 -32.38
N LYS A 185 -23.51 -1.82 -31.80
CA LYS A 185 -24.75 -1.49 -32.50
C LYS A 185 -24.83 0.04 -32.58
N GLU A 186 -25.06 0.58 -33.77
CA GLU A 186 -25.09 2.02 -34.06
C GLU A 186 -26.15 2.84 -33.28
N ASN A 187 -27.00 2.22 -32.48
CA ASN A 187 -27.99 2.91 -31.66
C ASN A 187 -27.41 3.31 -30.30
N SER A 188 -26.57 4.34 -30.30
CA SER A 188 -26.06 4.98 -29.08
C SER A 188 -27.11 5.58 -28.15
N SER A 189 -28.29 5.96 -28.71
CA SER A 189 -29.39 6.59 -27.95
C SER A 189 -30.07 5.67 -26.92
N GLU A 190 -30.03 4.34 -27.10
CA GLU A 190 -30.54 3.41 -26.10
C GLU A 190 -29.55 3.05 -24.99
N MET A 191 -28.25 3.20 -25.23
CA MET A 191 -27.22 2.97 -24.21
C MET A 191 -27.18 4.09 -23.18
N GLU A 192 -27.39 5.34 -23.57
CA GLU A 192 -27.42 6.49 -22.66
C GLU A 192 -28.52 6.41 -21.60
N LYS A 193 -29.61 5.76 -21.89
CA LYS A 193 -30.74 5.57 -20.95
C LYS A 193 -30.53 4.46 -19.91
N LYS A 194 -29.56 3.54 -20.12
CA LYS A 194 -29.35 2.36 -19.25
C LYS A 194 -28.19 2.48 -18.29
N ILE A 195 -27.32 3.47 -18.44
CA ILE A 195 -26.13 3.64 -17.55
C ILE A 195 -26.24 5.00 -16.86
N GLN A 196 -27.07 5.08 -15.83
CA GLN A 196 -26.95 6.16 -14.84
C GLN A 196 -26.01 5.73 -13.73
N VAL A 197 -24.76 6.18 -13.79
CA VAL A 197 -23.81 6.05 -12.69
C VAL A 197 -24.12 7.16 -11.69
N ARG A 198 -24.78 6.82 -10.57
CA ARG A 198 -24.94 7.74 -9.46
C ARG A 198 -23.79 7.52 -8.48
N PHE A 199 -22.93 8.52 -8.32
CA PHE A 199 -21.99 8.58 -7.24
C PHE A 199 -22.72 9.04 -5.99
N ALA A 200 -22.89 8.16 -5.01
CA ALA A 200 -23.34 8.55 -3.68
C ALA A 200 -22.06 8.88 -2.86
N TYR A 201 -21.91 10.14 -2.48
CA TYR A 201 -20.93 10.56 -1.49
C TYR A 201 -21.53 10.31 -0.10
N SER A 202 -20.92 9.43 0.66
CA SER A 202 -21.13 9.26 2.10
C SER A 202 -20.05 9.96 2.90
#